data_369cf4dadd82b5489ae09070d09e7d42
#
_entry.id   369cf4dadd82b5489ae09070d09e7d42
#
_cell.length_a   1.000
_cell.length_b   1.000
_cell.length_c   1.000
_cell.angle_alpha   90.00
_cell.angle_beta   90.00
_cell.angle_gamma   90.00
#
_symmetry.space_group_name_H-M   'P 1'
#
loop_
_entity.id
_entity.type
_entity.pdbx_description
1 polymer ?
#
loop_
_entity_poly.entity_id
_entity_poly.type
_entity_poly.pdbx_seq_one_letter_code
_entity_poly.pdbx_strand_id
1 'polypeptide(L)'
;MLEITDLLIAFDPATGVRRPVCRAEIAQRLLAEGETRAATAVQRLPAVDGLLDDDYVDRLLVSVHCEIQRLSEEFRHGARMAALIDPILNAMRASGLRGPYRVVDIGCGTGYVVRWLSRNAASPDVEYVGVDYNEALVREAERLARAENLHCSFVAADAFGLRDPAHILVSTGVLHHFPAADLGRFFASHEADTTVGYVHIDFQPSKIAPLGAWLFHRTRMRLAISRFDGIQSARRAHQPELIGRAAATHAPSFENWILGQRVRHTPLPCVLTSVIGVRRSLADETTAAFGGRARALEPMT
;
A
#
# COMPACT_ATOMS: atom_id res chain seq x y z
N MET A 1 16.66 0.72 8.84
CA MET A 1 16.29 1.85 7.95
C MET A 1 14.92 2.35 8.36
N LEU A 2 14.75 3.63 8.59
CA LEU A 2 13.54 4.26 9.15
C LEU A 2 12.97 5.27 8.15
N GLU A 3 11.67 5.32 8.01
CA GLU A 3 10.95 6.41 7.37
C GLU A 3 10.48 7.39 8.43
N ILE A 4 10.56 8.69 8.14
CA ILE A 4 10.14 9.72 9.10
C ILE A 4 8.64 9.58 9.35
N THR A 5 7.83 9.39 8.32
CA THR A 5 6.37 9.27 8.44
C THR A 5 5.94 8.16 9.37
N ASP A 6 6.64 7.01 9.38
CA ASP A 6 6.36 5.90 10.31
C ASP A 6 6.65 6.26 11.77
N LEU A 7 7.48 7.27 12.01
CA LEU A 7 7.89 7.69 13.35
C LEU A 7 7.05 8.83 13.91
N LEU A 8 6.34 9.58 13.06
CA LEU A 8 5.57 10.75 13.48
C LEU A 8 4.27 10.40 14.21
N ILE A 9 3.78 9.18 14.07
CA ILE A 9 2.57 8.69 14.70
C ILE A 9 2.86 7.39 15.44
N ALA A 10 2.28 7.24 16.59
CA ALA A 10 2.27 6.00 17.36
C ALA A 10 0.87 5.70 17.86
N PHE A 11 0.49 4.42 17.84
CA PHE A 11 -0.77 3.95 18.38
C PHE A 11 -0.53 2.90 19.46
N ASP A 12 -1.42 2.85 20.40
CA ASP A 12 -1.47 1.75 21.35
C ASP A 12 -2.00 0.50 20.63
N PRO A 13 -1.23 -0.60 20.57
CA PRO A 13 -1.63 -1.78 19.81
C PRO A 13 -2.85 -2.52 20.38
N ALA A 14 -3.18 -2.30 21.65
CA ALA A 14 -4.32 -2.94 22.30
C ALA A 14 -5.61 -2.14 22.13
N THR A 15 -5.51 -0.81 22.12
CA THR A 15 -6.68 0.08 22.12
C THR A 15 -6.88 0.81 20.79
N GLY A 16 -5.84 0.88 19.93
CA GLY A 16 -5.84 1.71 18.72
C GLY A 16 -5.80 3.21 19.00
N VAL A 17 -5.63 3.63 20.26
CA VAL A 17 -5.58 5.04 20.63
C VAL A 17 -4.21 5.63 20.28
N ARG A 18 -4.21 6.82 19.67
CA ARG A 18 -2.99 7.56 19.35
C ARG A 18 -2.22 7.90 20.64
N ARG A 19 -0.91 7.67 20.59
CA ARG A 19 0.02 8.01 21.68
C ARG A 19 0.80 9.27 21.34
N PRO A 20 1.08 10.13 22.33
CA PRO A 20 2.00 11.26 22.15
C PRO A 20 3.37 10.79 21.68
N VAL A 21 3.97 11.51 20.75
CA VAL A 21 5.29 11.18 20.18
C VAL A 21 6.32 12.23 20.57
N CYS A 22 7.41 11.79 21.20
CA CYS A 22 8.51 12.68 21.61
C CYS A 22 9.41 13.00 20.40
N ARG A 23 9.51 14.29 20.06
CA ARG A 23 10.34 14.78 18.94
C ARG A 23 11.81 14.40 19.10
N ALA A 24 12.35 14.50 20.33
CA ALA A 24 13.75 14.20 20.62
C ALA A 24 14.07 12.71 20.40
N GLU A 25 13.15 11.80 20.77
CA GLU A 25 13.32 10.37 20.59
C GLU A 25 13.40 10.00 19.09
N ILE A 26 12.53 10.56 18.25
CA ILE A 26 12.60 10.35 16.81
C ILE A 26 13.98 10.82 16.28
N ALA A 27 14.38 12.04 16.65
CA ALA A 27 15.66 12.59 16.19
C ALA A 27 16.85 11.70 16.64
N GLN A 28 16.85 11.18 17.85
CA GLN A 28 17.87 10.25 18.35
C GLN A 28 17.88 8.93 17.57
N ARG A 29 16.72 8.35 17.29
CA ARG A 29 16.60 7.12 16.47
C ARG A 29 17.19 7.32 15.07
N LEU A 30 16.89 8.46 14.42
CA LEU A 30 17.44 8.79 13.11
C LEU A 30 18.95 9.02 13.16
N LEU A 31 19.47 9.67 14.21
CA LEU A 31 20.92 9.84 14.41
C LEU A 31 21.63 8.50 14.61
N ALA A 32 21.02 7.58 15.35
CA ALA A 32 21.58 6.24 15.55
C ALA A 32 21.72 5.44 14.24
N GLU A 33 20.82 5.69 13.26
CA GLU A 33 20.91 5.15 11.90
C GLU A 33 21.84 5.96 10.97
N GLY A 34 22.50 7.03 11.46
CA GLY A 34 23.38 7.90 10.67
C GLY A 34 22.64 8.95 9.83
N GLU A 35 21.32 9.10 9.98
CA GLU A 35 20.46 9.94 9.16
C GLU A 35 20.37 11.38 9.73
N THR A 36 21.51 12.08 9.81
CA THR A 36 21.64 13.41 10.42
C THR A 36 20.70 14.46 9.81
N ARG A 37 20.52 14.45 8.48
CA ARG A 37 19.64 15.41 7.80
C ARG A 37 18.17 15.19 8.15
N ALA A 38 17.74 13.94 8.25
CA ALA A 38 16.40 13.56 8.66
C ALA A 38 16.14 13.96 10.12
N ALA A 39 17.09 13.68 11.01
CA ALA A 39 17.04 14.11 12.41
C ALA A 39 16.91 15.63 12.55
N THR A 40 17.70 16.39 11.79
CA THR A 40 17.60 17.86 11.76
C THR A 40 16.25 18.34 11.24
N ALA A 41 15.65 17.67 10.25
CA ALA A 41 14.32 18.01 9.77
C ALA A 41 13.25 17.78 10.84
N VAL A 42 13.31 16.64 11.54
CA VAL A 42 12.38 16.31 12.65
C VAL A 42 12.53 17.30 13.81
N GLN A 43 13.76 17.71 14.17
CA GLN A 43 13.99 18.69 15.25
C GLN A 43 13.32 20.05 14.99
N ARG A 44 13.02 20.38 13.74
CA ARG A 44 12.34 21.64 13.35
C ARG A 44 10.81 21.54 13.39
N LEU A 45 10.26 20.36 13.60
CA LEU A 45 8.80 20.19 13.67
C LEU A 45 8.27 20.86 14.95
N PRO A 46 7.07 21.48 14.90
CA PRO A 46 6.42 22.03 16.09
C PRO A 46 6.23 20.98 17.18
N ALA A 47 6.50 21.37 18.40
CA ALA A 47 6.32 20.52 19.58
C ALA A 47 5.99 21.39 20.80
N VAL A 48 5.13 20.87 21.67
CA VAL A 48 4.78 21.44 22.97
C VAL A 48 5.31 20.48 24.04
N ASP A 49 6.10 21.00 24.99
CA ASP A 49 6.74 20.19 26.04
C ASP A 49 7.53 18.97 25.51
N GLY A 50 8.11 19.12 24.32
CA GLY A 50 8.89 18.07 23.65
C GLY A 50 8.05 17.05 22.86
N LEU A 51 6.74 17.08 22.96
CA LEU A 51 5.81 16.24 22.22
C LEU A 51 5.40 16.91 20.90
N LEU A 52 5.35 16.16 19.82
CA LEU A 52 4.90 16.67 18.50
C LEU A 52 3.47 17.19 18.59
N ASP A 53 3.22 18.30 17.88
CA ASP A 53 1.87 18.83 17.70
C ASP A 53 1.08 17.91 16.75
N ASP A 54 0.04 17.25 17.27
CA ASP A 54 -0.75 16.27 16.53
C ASP A 54 -1.44 16.87 15.32
N ASP A 55 -2.02 18.07 15.44
CA ASP A 55 -2.68 18.74 14.31
C ASP A 55 -1.70 19.12 13.22
N TYR A 56 -0.49 19.52 13.60
CA TYR A 56 0.56 19.79 12.62
C TYR A 56 1.01 18.51 11.92
N VAL A 57 1.22 17.42 12.67
CA VAL A 57 1.61 16.12 12.12
C VAL A 57 0.55 15.62 11.14
N ASP A 58 -0.73 15.73 11.49
CA ASP A 58 -1.84 15.32 10.61
C ASP A 58 -1.81 16.07 9.27
N ARG A 59 -1.71 17.40 9.32
CA ARG A 59 -1.60 18.23 8.10
C ARG A 59 -0.34 17.91 7.28
N LEU A 60 0.76 17.63 7.95
CA LEU A 60 2.02 17.24 7.31
C LEU A 60 1.88 15.90 6.59
N LEU A 61 1.29 14.88 7.25
CA LEU A 61 1.07 13.57 6.65
C LEU A 61 0.11 13.64 5.46
N VAL A 62 -0.97 14.39 5.56
CA VAL A 62 -1.85 14.67 4.40
C VAL A 62 -1.04 15.29 3.26
N SER A 63 -0.19 16.27 3.54
CA SER A 63 0.63 16.93 2.52
C SER A 63 1.64 15.97 1.87
N VAL A 64 2.27 15.10 2.67
CA VAL A 64 3.18 14.04 2.18
C VAL A 64 2.43 13.08 1.27
N HIS A 65 1.26 12.59 1.68
CA HIS A 65 0.46 11.65 0.87
C HIS A 65 -0.09 12.28 -0.41
N CYS A 66 -0.41 13.57 -0.40
CA CYS A 66 -0.74 14.30 -1.62
C CYS A 66 0.46 14.41 -2.58
N GLU A 67 1.68 14.49 -2.07
CA GLU A 67 2.88 14.40 -2.92
C GLU A 67 3.10 12.97 -3.45
N ILE A 68 2.93 11.95 -2.61
CA ILE A 68 3.04 10.53 -2.99
C ILE A 68 2.01 10.17 -4.07
N GLN A 69 0.84 10.78 -4.07
CA GLN A 69 -0.15 10.56 -5.13
C GLN A 69 0.44 10.80 -6.53
N ARG A 70 1.36 11.77 -6.71
CA ARG A 70 2.03 12.00 -8.01
C ARG A 70 2.82 10.79 -8.47
N LEU A 71 3.49 10.08 -7.54
CA LEU A 71 4.15 8.82 -7.84
C LEU A 71 3.12 7.79 -8.32
N SER A 72 2.00 7.66 -7.61
CA SER A 72 0.94 6.73 -7.97
C SER A 72 0.33 7.04 -9.34
N GLU A 73 0.22 8.32 -9.71
CA GLU A 73 -0.24 8.76 -11.03
C GLU A 73 0.77 8.41 -12.13
N GLU A 74 2.05 8.76 -11.96
CA GLU A 74 3.11 8.50 -12.95
C GLU A 74 3.35 7.00 -13.14
N PHE A 75 3.30 6.21 -12.08
CA PHE A 75 3.39 4.75 -12.14
C PHE A 75 2.06 4.07 -12.50
N ARG A 76 0.97 4.85 -12.65
CA ARG A 76 -0.35 4.36 -13.05
C ARG A 76 -0.89 3.25 -12.15
N HIS A 77 -0.72 3.40 -10.83
CA HIS A 77 -1.11 2.37 -9.86
C HIS A 77 -2.58 1.97 -10.00
N GLY A 78 -3.50 2.92 -10.17
CA GLY A 78 -4.93 2.61 -10.37
C GLY A 78 -5.19 1.72 -11.60
N ALA A 79 -4.62 2.06 -12.76
CA ALA A 79 -4.78 1.27 -13.98
C ALA A 79 -4.11 -0.12 -13.87
N ARG A 80 -2.99 -0.21 -13.17
CA ARG A 80 -2.32 -1.49 -12.91
C ARG A 80 -3.15 -2.35 -11.97
N MET A 81 -3.67 -1.76 -10.91
CA MET A 81 -4.54 -2.44 -9.96
C MET A 81 -5.78 -2.97 -10.66
N ALA A 82 -6.51 -2.15 -11.43
CA ALA A 82 -7.66 -2.59 -12.21
C ALA A 82 -7.31 -3.80 -13.10
N ALA A 83 -6.20 -3.71 -13.85
CA ALA A 83 -5.78 -4.79 -14.73
C ALA A 83 -5.45 -6.11 -14.02
N LEU A 84 -5.17 -6.08 -12.71
CA LEU A 84 -4.89 -7.27 -11.89
C LEU A 84 -6.11 -7.79 -11.16
N ILE A 85 -7.03 -6.92 -10.73
CA ILE A 85 -8.25 -7.37 -10.05
C ILE A 85 -9.35 -7.82 -11.03
N ASP A 86 -9.41 -7.26 -12.25
CA ASP A 86 -10.43 -7.62 -13.24
C ASP A 86 -10.49 -9.13 -13.55
N PRO A 87 -9.36 -9.84 -13.74
CA PRO A 87 -9.38 -11.30 -13.93
C PRO A 87 -9.96 -12.04 -12.73
N ILE A 88 -9.67 -11.60 -11.49
CA ILE A 88 -10.19 -12.20 -10.26
C ILE A 88 -11.72 -11.98 -10.20
N LEU A 89 -12.19 -10.75 -10.43
CA LEU A 89 -13.62 -10.43 -10.46
C LEU A 89 -14.36 -11.24 -11.54
N ASN A 90 -13.76 -11.43 -12.71
CA ASN A 90 -14.33 -12.23 -13.77
C ASN A 90 -14.43 -13.73 -13.39
N ALA A 91 -13.41 -14.28 -12.74
CA ALA A 91 -13.44 -15.64 -12.22
C ALA A 91 -14.51 -15.80 -11.14
N MET A 92 -14.66 -14.83 -10.23
CA MET A 92 -15.74 -14.83 -9.22
C MET A 92 -17.12 -14.85 -9.86
N ARG A 93 -17.35 -14.02 -10.88
CA ARG A 93 -18.63 -14.02 -11.62
C ARG A 93 -18.88 -15.33 -12.32
N ALA A 94 -17.86 -15.88 -12.99
CA ALA A 94 -17.95 -17.15 -13.71
C ALA A 94 -18.22 -18.34 -12.77
N SER A 95 -17.71 -18.32 -11.54
CA SER A 95 -17.97 -19.35 -10.52
C SER A 95 -19.36 -19.27 -9.90
N GLY A 96 -20.17 -18.24 -10.23
CA GLY A 96 -21.51 -18.04 -9.67
C GLY A 96 -21.53 -17.35 -8.32
N LEU A 97 -20.42 -16.86 -7.82
CA LEU A 97 -20.39 -15.96 -6.65
C LEU A 97 -21.20 -14.71 -6.96
N ARG A 98 -22.06 -14.31 -6.01
CA ARG A 98 -22.94 -13.14 -6.19
C ARG A 98 -22.35 -11.92 -5.50
N GLY A 99 -22.40 -10.76 -6.20
CA GLY A 99 -22.04 -9.46 -5.63
C GLY A 99 -23.09 -8.91 -4.64
N PRO A 100 -22.84 -7.72 -4.06
CA PRO A 100 -21.72 -6.86 -4.41
C PRO A 100 -20.38 -7.42 -3.95
N TYR A 101 -19.36 -7.32 -4.80
CA TYR A 101 -17.98 -7.69 -4.47
C TYR A 101 -17.29 -6.50 -3.80
N ARG A 102 -16.70 -6.72 -2.63
CA ARG A 102 -16.02 -5.67 -1.89
C ARG A 102 -14.51 -5.77 -2.08
N VAL A 103 -13.93 -4.74 -2.72
CA VAL A 103 -12.49 -4.56 -2.92
C VAL A 103 -11.98 -3.56 -1.89
N VAL A 104 -11.06 -4.00 -1.03
CA VAL A 104 -10.56 -3.19 0.09
C VAL A 104 -9.09 -2.87 -0.11
N ASP A 105 -8.76 -1.57 -0.20
CA ASP A 105 -7.39 -1.05 -0.31
C ASP A 105 -6.82 -0.79 1.09
N ILE A 106 -5.86 -1.60 1.49
CA ILE A 106 -5.20 -1.55 2.80
C ILE A 106 -4.06 -0.52 2.75
N GLY A 107 -4.02 0.40 3.71
CA GLY A 107 -3.07 1.51 3.72
C GLY A 107 -3.34 2.47 2.56
N CYS A 108 -4.62 2.82 2.36
CA CYS A 108 -5.06 3.61 1.19
C CYS A 108 -4.55 5.06 1.18
N GLY A 109 -4.01 5.57 2.28
CA GLY A 109 -3.59 6.95 2.43
C GLY A 109 -4.72 7.94 2.10
N THR A 110 -4.48 8.86 1.16
CA THR A 110 -5.51 9.80 0.64
C THR A 110 -6.45 9.16 -0.40
N GLY A 111 -6.45 7.83 -0.53
CA GLY A 111 -7.43 7.08 -1.31
C GLY A 111 -7.28 7.15 -2.82
N TYR A 112 -6.08 7.44 -3.36
CA TYR A 112 -5.90 7.60 -4.81
C TYR A 112 -6.34 6.36 -5.61
N VAL A 113 -5.92 5.16 -5.22
CA VAL A 113 -6.25 3.93 -5.96
C VAL A 113 -7.75 3.66 -5.91
N VAL A 114 -8.36 3.76 -4.75
CA VAL A 114 -9.82 3.60 -4.55
C VAL A 114 -10.61 4.58 -5.39
N ARG A 115 -10.26 5.88 -5.35
CA ARG A 115 -10.90 6.93 -6.15
C ARG A 115 -10.72 6.67 -7.66
N TRP A 116 -9.52 6.25 -8.07
CA TRP A 116 -9.24 5.91 -9.47
C TRP A 116 -10.09 4.74 -9.94
N LEU A 117 -10.17 3.65 -9.15
CA LEU A 117 -10.99 2.47 -9.45
C LEU A 117 -12.48 2.83 -9.53
N SER A 118 -12.99 3.58 -8.56
CA SER A 118 -14.39 4.06 -8.55
C SER A 118 -14.74 4.89 -9.79
N ARG A 119 -13.79 5.67 -10.32
CA ARG A 119 -14.00 6.49 -11.52
C ARG A 119 -13.90 5.70 -12.82
N ASN A 120 -12.91 4.80 -12.93
CA ASN A 120 -12.49 4.24 -14.23
C ASN A 120 -12.81 2.75 -14.40
N ALA A 121 -13.07 2.04 -13.29
CA ALA A 121 -13.40 0.63 -13.26
C ALA A 121 -14.72 0.39 -12.52
N ALA A 122 -15.60 1.38 -12.48
CA ALA A 122 -16.89 1.29 -11.81
C ALA A 122 -17.74 0.16 -12.41
N SER A 123 -18.26 -0.69 -11.54
CA SER A 123 -19.20 -1.75 -11.87
C SER A 123 -20.27 -1.78 -10.80
N PRO A 124 -21.56 -1.95 -11.16
CA PRO A 124 -22.65 -1.90 -10.18
C PRO A 124 -22.59 -3.02 -9.14
N ASP A 125 -21.82 -4.05 -9.40
CA ASP A 125 -21.62 -5.20 -8.52
C ASP A 125 -20.30 -5.13 -7.72
N VAL A 126 -19.58 -3.99 -7.74
CA VAL A 126 -18.30 -3.82 -7.02
C VAL A 126 -18.33 -2.59 -6.12
N GLU A 127 -17.99 -2.79 -4.85
CA GLU A 127 -17.80 -1.74 -3.87
C GLU A 127 -16.29 -1.53 -3.65
N TYR A 128 -15.82 -0.29 -3.77
CA TYR A 128 -14.43 0.09 -3.49
C TYR A 128 -14.34 0.78 -2.13
N VAL A 129 -13.50 0.23 -1.25
CA VAL A 129 -13.33 0.72 0.12
C VAL A 129 -11.84 0.95 0.39
N GLY A 130 -11.49 2.12 0.93
CA GLY A 130 -10.14 2.37 1.41
C GLY A 130 -10.07 2.23 2.93
N VAL A 131 -9.00 1.63 3.42
CA VAL A 131 -8.74 1.50 4.85
C VAL A 131 -7.36 2.05 5.16
N ASP A 132 -7.29 2.93 6.14
CA ASP A 132 -6.03 3.43 6.69
C ASP A 132 -6.17 3.58 8.21
N TYR A 133 -5.09 3.37 8.95
CA TYR A 133 -5.12 3.55 10.41
C TYR A 133 -5.11 5.04 10.82
N ASN A 134 -4.72 5.93 9.92
CA ASN A 134 -4.62 7.36 10.16
C ASN A 134 -5.93 8.07 9.77
N GLU A 135 -6.70 8.49 10.78
CA GLU A 135 -7.96 9.18 10.57
C GLU A 135 -7.84 10.48 9.74
N ALA A 136 -6.72 11.20 9.82
CA ALA A 136 -6.55 12.43 9.06
C ALA A 136 -6.45 12.13 7.56
N LEU A 137 -5.78 11.03 7.19
CA LEU A 137 -5.71 10.56 5.81
C LEU A 137 -7.08 10.08 5.32
N VAL A 138 -7.80 9.35 6.15
CA VAL A 138 -9.17 8.88 5.84
C VAL A 138 -10.11 10.07 5.61
N ARG A 139 -10.12 11.07 6.50
CA ARG A 139 -10.92 12.29 6.33
C ARG A 139 -10.58 13.04 5.03
N GLU A 140 -9.29 13.10 4.67
CA GLU A 140 -8.88 13.72 3.41
C GLU A 140 -9.30 12.89 2.19
N ALA A 141 -9.17 11.56 2.25
CA ALA A 141 -9.64 10.66 1.19
C ALA A 141 -11.15 10.82 0.93
N GLU A 142 -11.96 10.87 1.99
CA GLU A 142 -13.40 11.15 1.89
C GLU A 142 -13.70 12.53 1.29
N ARG A 143 -12.95 13.55 1.75
CA ARG A 143 -13.11 14.92 1.22
C ARG A 143 -12.86 14.96 -0.30
N LEU A 144 -11.78 14.29 -0.74
CA LEU A 144 -11.40 14.20 -2.15
C LEU A 144 -12.45 13.41 -2.96
N ALA A 145 -12.93 12.27 -2.45
CA ALA A 145 -13.95 11.47 -3.12
C ALA A 145 -15.27 12.26 -3.30
N ARG A 146 -15.70 12.97 -2.25
CA ARG A 146 -16.88 13.86 -2.34
C ARG A 146 -16.68 14.98 -3.38
N ALA A 147 -15.51 15.64 -3.38
CA ALA A 147 -15.20 16.70 -4.35
C ALA A 147 -15.16 16.18 -5.80
N GLU A 148 -14.84 14.92 -5.98
CA GLU A 148 -14.78 14.23 -7.27
C GLU A 148 -16.12 13.51 -7.64
N ASN A 149 -17.15 13.60 -6.80
CA ASN A 149 -18.46 12.93 -6.97
C ASN A 149 -18.33 11.41 -7.19
N LEU A 150 -17.49 10.73 -6.40
CA LEU A 150 -17.24 9.29 -6.52
C LEU A 150 -18.02 8.48 -5.48
N HIS A 151 -18.44 7.28 -5.90
CA HIS A 151 -19.11 6.30 -5.05
C HIS A 151 -18.09 5.28 -4.52
N CYS A 152 -17.36 5.69 -3.49
CA CYS A 152 -16.44 4.85 -2.73
C CYS A 152 -16.43 5.31 -1.27
N SER A 153 -15.99 4.46 -0.37
CA SER A 153 -15.98 4.74 1.07
C SER A 153 -14.59 4.56 1.66
N PHE A 154 -14.37 5.17 2.84
CA PHE A 154 -13.11 5.08 3.56
C PHE A 154 -13.38 4.82 5.03
N VAL A 155 -12.50 4.03 5.67
CA VAL A 155 -12.66 3.62 7.07
C VAL A 155 -11.32 3.75 7.78
N ALA A 156 -11.33 4.38 8.95
CA ALA A 156 -10.16 4.38 9.84
C ALA A 156 -10.11 3.06 10.62
N ALA A 157 -9.16 2.19 10.26
CA ALA A 157 -9.00 0.89 10.91
C ALA A 157 -7.58 0.34 10.73
N ASP A 158 -7.18 -0.55 11.64
CA ASP A 158 -5.96 -1.35 11.50
C ASP A 158 -6.17 -2.42 10.40
N ALA A 159 -5.19 -2.55 9.52
CA ALA A 159 -5.17 -3.55 8.45
C ALA A 159 -5.32 -5.00 8.95
N PHE A 160 -4.82 -5.28 10.16
CA PHE A 160 -4.92 -6.60 10.78
C PHE A 160 -6.24 -6.84 11.54
N GLY A 161 -7.08 -5.83 11.66
CA GLY A 161 -8.32 -5.86 12.42
C GLY A 161 -9.57 -5.60 11.59
N LEU A 162 -9.54 -5.85 10.28
CA LEU A 162 -10.70 -5.66 9.42
C LEU A 162 -11.86 -6.54 9.89
N ARG A 163 -12.96 -5.90 10.32
CA ARG A 163 -14.15 -6.59 10.80
C ARG A 163 -15.15 -6.88 9.69
N ASP A 164 -15.17 -6.02 8.69
CA ASP A 164 -16.08 -6.14 7.57
C ASP A 164 -15.51 -7.10 6.52
N PRO A 165 -16.34 -7.94 5.90
CA PRO A 165 -15.90 -8.88 4.90
C PRO A 165 -15.26 -8.15 3.71
N ALA A 166 -14.15 -8.67 3.22
CA ALA A 166 -13.50 -8.25 1.98
C ALA A 166 -13.42 -9.45 1.04
N HIS A 167 -13.82 -9.25 -0.22
CA HIS A 167 -13.66 -10.29 -1.24
C HIS A 167 -12.28 -10.24 -1.89
N ILE A 168 -11.78 -9.03 -2.14
CA ILE A 168 -10.43 -8.82 -2.68
C ILE A 168 -9.73 -7.77 -1.81
N LEU A 169 -8.57 -8.13 -1.28
CA LEU A 169 -7.68 -7.22 -0.56
C LEU A 169 -6.64 -6.67 -1.53
N VAL A 170 -6.44 -5.37 -1.53
CA VAL A 170 -5.40 -4.74 -2.36
C VAL A 170 -4.53 -3.80 -1.54
N SER A 171 -3.33 -3.50 -2.02
CA SER A 171 -2.51 -2.42 -1.48
C SER A 171 -1.49 -1.93 -2.50
N THR A 172 -1.01 -0.69 -2.32
CA THR A 172 0.08 -0.13 -3.12
C THR A 172 1.09 0.57 -2.23
N GLY A 173 2.37 0.10 -2.27
CA GLY A 173 3.44 0.69 -1.47
C GLY A 173 3.28 0.48 0.03
N VAL A 174 2.83 -0.69 0.46
CA VAL A 174 2.54 -1.00 1.87
C VAL A 174 3.45 -2.09 2.43
N LEU A 175 3.80 -3.10 1.62
CA LEU A 175 4.55 -4.26 2.12
C LEU A 175 5.92 -3.87 2.71
N HIS A 176 6.59 -2.87 2.13
CA HIS A 176 7.89 -2.40 2.60
C HIS A 176 7.85 -1.71 3.98
N HIS A 177 6.67 -1.30 4.47
CA HIS A 177 6.51 -0.79 5.84
C HIS A 177 6.61 -1.88 6.89
N PHE A 178 6.27 -3.13 6.56
CA PHE A 178 6.37 -4.24 7.50
C PHE A 178 7.81 -4.76 7.59
N PRO A 179 8.34 -5.02 8.79
CA PRO A 179 9.52 -5.86 8.94
C PRO A 179 9.31 -7.23 8.29
N ALA A 180 10.37 -7.86 7.80
CA ALA A 180 10.29 -9.19 7.19
C ALA A 180 9.58 -10.24 8.08
N ALA A 181 9.77 -10.14 9.40
CA ALA A 181 9.11 -11.02 10.37
C ALA A 181 7.59 -10.87 10.44
N ASP A 182 7.07 -9.69 10.09
CA ASP A 182 5.64 -9.37 10.18
C ASP A 182 4.87 -9.68 8.88
N LEU A 183 5.57 -9.95 7.77
CA LEU A 183 4.93 -10.33 6.51
C LEU A 183 4.06 -11.59 6.66
N GLY A 184 4.49 -12.54 7.50
CA GLY A 184 3.70 -13.73 7.79
C GLY A 184 2.33 -13.39 8.43
N ARG A 185 2.33 -12.49 9.41
CA ARG A 185 1.09 -12.01 10.05
C ARG A 185 0.20 -11.27 9.02
N PHE A 186 0.82 -10.46 8.17
CA PHE A 186 0.09 -9.75 7.12
C PHE A 186 -0.64 -10.71 6.18
N PHE A 187 0.05 -11.73 5.64
CA PHE A 187 -0.59 -12.71 4.76
C PHE A 187 -1.59 -13.62 5.50
N ALA A 188 -1.34 -13.97 6.76
CA ALA A 188 -2.29 -14.74 7.58
C ALA A 188 -3.63 -14.01 7.75
N SER A 189 -3.65 -12.67 7.79
CA SER A 189 -4.89 -11.89 7.87
C SER A 189 -5.78 -12.03 6.64
N HIS A 190 -5.27 -12.55 5.52
CA HIS A 190 -6.01 -12.77 4.27
C HIS A 190 -6.79 -14.09 4.26
N GLU A 191 -6.55 -14.99 5.24
CA GLU A 191 -7.21 -16.29 5.34
C GLU A 191 -8.68 -16.24 5.78
N ALA A 192 -9.27 -15.05 5.90
CA ALA A 192 -10.70 -14.93 6.16
C ALA A 192 -11.53 -15.63 5.07
N ASP A 193 -12.59 -16.34 5.47
CA ASP A 193 -13.43 -17.15 4.57
C ASP A 193 -14.02 -16.34 3.40
N THR A 194 -14.30 -15.06 3.62
CA THR A 194 -14.85 -14.17 2.61
C THR A 194 -13.81 -13.70 1.59
N THR A 195 -12.52 -13.78 1.91
CA THR A 195 -11.46 -13.30 1.01
C THR A 195 -11.21 -14.33 -0.09
N VAL A 196 -11.43 -13.92 -1.32
CA VAL A 196 -11.26 -14.73 -2.53
C VAL A 196 -9.92 -14.50 -3.19
N GLY A 197 -9.39 -13.28 -3.09
CA GLY A 197 -8.10 -12.95 -3.66
C GLY A 197 -7.47 -11.71 -3.05
N TYR A 198 -6.22 -11.47 -3.40
CA TYR A 198 -5.50 -10.27 -3.03
C TYR A 198 -4.50 -9.84 -4.10
N VAL A 199 -4.20 -8.55 -4.15
CA VAL A 199 -3.21 -7.96 -5.04
C VAL A 199 -2.44 -6.88 -4.30
N HIS A 200 -1.13 -7.08 -4.11
CA HIS A 200 -0.25 -6.09 -3.50
C HIS A 200 0.81 -5.64 -4.49
N ILE A 201 0.87 -4.33 -4.75
CA ILE A 201 1.88 -3.72 -5.62
C ILE A 201 2.89 -2.99 -4.74
N ASP A 202 4.17 -3.30 -4.87
CA ASP A 202 5.23 -2.62 -4.14
C ASP A 202 6.47 -2.43 -5.00
N PHE A 203 7.49 -1.78 -4.47
CA PHE A 203 8.73 -1.52 -5.18
C PHE A 203 9.50 -2.82 -5.46
N GLN A 204 10.08 -2.90 -6.65
CA GLN A 204 11.03 -3.94 -6.99
C GLN A 204 12.38 -3.61 -6.39
N PRO A 205 12.93 -4.46 -5.49
CA PRO A 205 14.25 -4.21 -4.93
C PRO A 205 15.33 -4.29 -6.02
N SER A 206 16.20 -3.30 -6.07
CA SER A 206 17.38 -3.32 -6.93
C SER A 206 18.47 -2.40 -6.38
N LYS A 207 19.73 -2.65 -6.78
CA LYS A 207 20.86 -1.80 -6.37
C LYS A 207 20.75 -0.36 -6.85
N ILE A 208 20.03 -0.12 -7.95
CA ILE A 208 19.82 1.21 -8.55
C ILE A 208 18.52 1.88 -8.11
N ALA A 209 17.58 1.15 -7.47
CA ALA A 209 16.30 1.69 -7.06
C ALA A 209 16.44 2.93 -6.13
N PRO A 210 17.33 2.98 -5.14
CA PRO A 210 17.50 4.17 -4.31
C PRO A 210 17.98 5.40 -5.09
N LEU A 211 18.83 5.21 -6.13
CA LEU A 211 19.25 6.30 -7.01
C LEU A 211 18.09 6.81 -7.87
N GLY A 212 17.30 5.88 -8.43
CA GLY A 212 16.09 6.22 -9.18
C GLY A 212 15.07 6.97 -8.29
N ALA A 213 14.84 6.49 -7.08
CA ALA A 213 13.99 7.15 -6.09
C ALA A 213 14.52 8.54 -5.75
N TRP A 214 15.83 8.70 -5.50
CA TRP A 214 16.42 10.00 -5.23
C TRP A 214 16.16 10.99 -6.37
N LEU A 215 16.42 10.60 -7.63
CA LEU A 215 16.19 11.46 -8.79
C LEU A 215 14.70 11.83 -8.94
N PHE A 216 13.81 10.84 -8.83
CA PHE A 216 12.38 11.05 -8.92
C PHE A 216 11.88 12.02 -7.84
N HIS A 217 12.17 11.71 -6.57
CA HIS A 217 11.69 12.53 -5.46
C HIS A 217 12.33 13.93 -5.44
N ARG A 218 13.60 14.05 -5.86
CA ARG A 218 14.28 15.35 -5.98
C ARG A 218 13.60 16.28 -6.98
N THR A 219 13.04 15.74 -8.06
CA THR A 219 12.44 16.51 -9.16
C THR A 219 10.93 16.70 -8.99
N ARG A 220 10.23 15.83 -8.24
CA ARG A 220 8.77 15.80 -8.13
C ARG A 220 8.23 16.24 -6.78
N MET A 221 8.99 15.99 -5.70
CA MET A 221 8.53 16.28 -4.33
C MET A 221 9.14 17.59 -3.82
N ARG A 222 8.35 18.34 -3.05
CA ARG A 222 8.78 19.60 -2.43
C ARG A 222 9.20 19.40 -0.98
N LEU A 223 8.48 18.54 -0.25
CA LEU A 223 8.74 18.27 1.15
C LEU A 223 10.04 17.47 1.34
N ALA A 224 10.86 17.90 2.30
CA ALA A 224 12.10 17.20 2.61
C ALA A 224 11.83 15.77 3.14
N ILE A 225 10.73 15.59 3.87
CA ILE A 225 10.29 14.29 4.40
C ILE A 225 9.94 13.36 3.24
N SER A 226 9.09 13.78 2.28
CA SER A 226 8.75 12.97 1.11
C SER A 226 9.99 12.54 0.30
N ARG A 227 10.99 13.43 0.20
CA ARG A 227 12.25 13.13 -0.50
C ARG A 227 13.09 12.10 0.22
N PHE A 228 13.13 12.18 1.54
CA PHE A 228 13.86 11.23 2.37
C PHE A 228 13.17 9.88 2.39
N ASP A 229 11.87 9.85 2.74
CA ASP A 229 11.11 8.62 2.88
C ASP A 229 11.05 7.83 1.58
N GLY A 230 10.88 8.48 0.42
CA GLY A 230 10.87 7.77 -0.86
C GLY A 230 12.18 7.04 -1.21
N ILE A 231 13.33 7.50 -0.70
CA ILE A 231 14.60 6.77 -0.82
C ILE A 231 14.61 5.57 0.14
N GLN A 232 14.08 5.75 1.36
CA GLN A 232 14.01 4.68 2.35
C GLN A 232 13.04 3.58 1.91
N SER A 233 11.89 3.92 1.36
CA SER A 233 10.93 2.96 0.77
C SER A 233 11.60 2.07 -0.28
N ALA A 234 12.39 2.67 -1.20
CA ALA A 234 13.12 1.91 -2.21
C ALA A 234 14.20 0.98 -1.62
N ARG A 235 14.79 1.35 -0.46
CA ARG A 235 15.77 0.53 0.26
C ARG A 235 15.14 -0.58 1.08
N ARG A 236 13.89 -0.38 1.54
CA ARG A 236 13.12 -1.32 2.37
C ARG A 236 12.37 -2.36 1.55
N ALA A 237 12.30 -2.18 0.23
CA ALA A 237 11.62 -3.12 -0.67
C ALA A 237 12.07 -4.56 -0.45
N HIS A 238 11.11 -5.46 -0.26
CA HIS A 238 11.38 -6.87 -0.02
C HIS A 238 11.69 -7.63 -1.31
N GLN A 239 12.60 -8.61 -1.20
CA GLN A 239 12.86 -9.53 -2.30
C GLN A 239 11.59 -10.34 -2.60
N PRO A 240 11.25 -10.55 -3.90
CA PRO A 240 10.06 -11.31 -4.29
C PRO A 240 9.98 -12.69 -3.65
N GLU A 241 11.11 -13.38 -3.50
CA GLU A 241 11.20 -14.71 -2.89
C GLU A 241 10.85 -14.69 -1.40
N LEU A 242 11.17 -13.60 -0.70
CA LEU A 242 10.79 -13.42 0.70
C LEU A 242 9.29 -13.27 0.85
N ILE A 243 8.69 -12.40 0.02
CA ILE A 243 7.24 -12.19 0.01
C ILE A 243 6.54 -13.50 -0.35
N GLY A 244 7.04 -14.21 -1.37
CA GLY A 244 6.50 -15.48 -1.82
C GLY A 244 6.46 -16.53 -0.74
N ARG A 245 7.56 -16.72 -0.04
CA ARG A 245 7.62 -17.67 1.10
C ARG A 245 6.65 -17.27 2.20
N ALA A 246 6.55 -15.99 2.53
CA ALA A 246 5.61 -15.53 3.54
C ALA A 246 4.15 -15.81 3.12
N ALA A 247 3.79 -15.49 1.87
CA ALA A 247 2.47 -15.77 1.33
C ALA A 247 2.15 -17.27 1.29
N ALA A 248 3.03 -18.10 0.73
CA ALA A 248 2.82 -19.53 0.63
C ALA A 248 2.69 -20.23 2.01
N THR A 249 3.46 -19.76 3.01
CA THR A 249 3.44 -20.34 4.35
C THR A 249 2.22 -19.89 5.16
N HIS A 250 1.81 -18.63 5.05
CA HIS A 250 0.83 -18.03 5.94
C HIS A 250 -0.54 -17.76 5.29
N ALA A 251 -0.64 -17.91 3.95
CA ALA A 251 -1.89 -17.92 3.21
C ALA A 251 -2.00 -19.18 2.32
N PRO A 252 -1.97 -20.40 2.91
CA PRO A 252 -1.89 -21.67 2.16
C PRO A 252 -3.16 -21.97 1.36
N SER A 253 -4.30 -21.36 1.66
CA SER A 253 -5.53 -21.53 0.89
C SER A 253 -5.50 -20.85 -0.47
N PHE A 254 -4.47 -20.03 -0.73
CA PHE A 254 -4.31 -19.29 -1.97
C PHE A 254 -3.25 -19.94 -2.88
N GLU A 255 -3.47 -19.83 -4.18
CA GLU A 255 -2.42 -19.95 -5.16
C GLU A 255 -1.81 -18.58 -5.41
N ASN A 256 -0.49 -18.49 -5.42
CA ASN A 256 0.24 -17.24 -5.37
C ASN A 256 1.14 -17.06 -6.58
N TRP A 257 1.15 -15.84 -7.14
CA TRP A 257 2.02 -15.46 -8.26
C TRP A 257 2.71 -14.13 -8.01
N ILE A 258 3.88 -13.99 -8.61
CA ILE A 258 4.59 -12.72 -8.75
C ILE A 258 4.50 -12.23 -10.18
N LEU A 259 4.34 -10.93 -10.35
CA LEU A 259 4.40 -10.24 -11.62
C LEU A 259 5.31 -9.02 -11.50
N GLY A 260 6.49 -9.08 -12.13
CA GLY A 260 7.35 -7.91 -12.30
C GLY A 260 6.73 -6.90 -13.28
N GLN A 261 6.70 -5.63 -12.92
CA GLN A 261 6.09 -4.58 -13.72
C GLN A 261 7.10 -3.50 -14.11
N ARG A 262 7.20 -3.22 -15.41
CA ARG A 262 8.05 -2.16 -15.98
C ARG A 262 7.29 -0.84 -16.08
N VAL A 263 8.03 0.28 -16.03
CA VAL A 263 7.51 1.57 -16.48
C VAL A 263 7.38 1.52 -18.00
N ARG A 264 6.18 1.73 -18.50
CA ARG A 264 5.87 1.63 -19.94
C ARG A 264 6.73 2.60 -20.74
N HIS A 265 7.24 2.14 -21.87
CA HIS A 265 8.10 2.91 -22.81
C HIS A 265 9.47 3.32 -22.28
N THR A 266 9.95 2.72 -21.20
CA THR A 266 11.33 2.93 -20.74
C THR A 266 12.14 1.64 -20.90
N PRO A 267 13.45 1.72 -21.19
CA PRO A 267 14.36 0.58 -21.17
C PRO A 267 14.71 0.16 -19.72
N LEU A 268 14.08 0.79 -18.74
CA LEU A 268 14.34 0.50 -17.32
C LEU A 268 13.87 -0.93 -16.96
N PRO A 269 14.55 -1.57 -16.02
CA PRO A 269 14.12 -2.85 -15.46
C PRO A 269 12.76 -2.72 -14.77
N CYS A 270 12.21 -3.84 -14.30
CA CYS A 270 11.00 -3.81 -13.46
C CYS A 270 11.26 -2.90 -12.24
N VAL A 271 10.33 -2.00 -11.98
CA VAL A 271 10.40 -1.03 -10.86
C VAL A 271 9.36 -1.33 -9.78
N LEU A 272 8.36 -2.13 -10.14
CA LEU A 272 7.31 -2.58 -9.26
C LEU A 272 7.19 -4.09 -9.34
N THR A 273 6.83 -4.70 -8.22
CA THR A 273 6.45 -6.10 -8.09
C THR A 273 5.01 -6.17 -7.66
N SER A 274 4.21 -7.02 -8.30
CA SER A 274 2.87 -7.35 -7.83
C SER A 274 2.86 -8.77 -7.30
N VAL A 275 2.30 -8.93 -6.11
CA VAL A 275 2.00 -10.22 -5.50
C VAL A 275 0.51 -10.44 -5.65
N ILE A 276 0.12 -11.56 -6.22
CA ILE A 276 -1.28 -11.90 -6.52
C ILE A 276 -1.57 -13.23 -5.86
N GLY A 277 -2.59 -13.28 -5.04
CA GLY A 277 -3.10 -14.53 -4.47
C GLY A 277 -4.58 -14.70 -4.81
N VAL A 278 -4.97 -15.93 -5.13
CA VAL A 278 -6.37 -16.27 -5.40
C VAL A 278 -6.67 -17.62 -4.76
N ARG A 279 -7.85 -17.78 -4.17
CA ARG A 279 -8.28 -19.08 -3.62
C ARG A 279 -8.05 -20.18 -4.65
N ARG A 280 -7.48 -21.30 -4.23
CA ARG A 280 -7.15 -22.42 -5.13
C ARG A 280 -8.32 -22.88 -5.97
N SER A 281 -9.56 -22.78 -5.43
CA SER A 281 -10.79 -23.13 -6.16
C SER A 281 -11.10 -22.23 -7.36
N LEU A 282 -10.48 -21.07 -7.48
CA LEU A 282 -10.65 -20.09 -8.57
C LEU A 282 -9.36 -19.80 -9.35
N ALA A 283 -8.30 -20.54 -9.08
CA ALA A 283 -6.98 -20.28 -9.67
C ALA A 283 -6.96 -20.49 -11.19
N ASP A 284 -7.56 -21.60 -11.66
CA ASP A 284 -7.63 -21.92 -13.08
C ASP A 284 -8.46 -20.91 -13.88
N GLU A 285 -9.65 -20.55 -13.36
CA GLU A 285 -10.52 -19.54 -13.97
C GLU A 285 -9.85 -18.17 -14.01
N THR A 286 -9.17 -17.81 -12.92
CA THR A 286 -8.43 -16.55 -12.86
C THR A 286 -7.28 -16.53 -13.87
N THR A 287 -6.49 -17.61 -13.94
CA THR A 287 -5.40 -17.74 -14.91
C THR A 287 -5.92 -17.67 -16.34
N ALA A 288 -7.04 -18.33 -16.64
CA ALA A 288 -7.71 -18.24 -17.93
C ALA A 288 -8.17 -16.80 -18.24
N ALA A 289 -8.70 -16.08 -17.25
CA ALA A 289 -9.14 -14.69 -17.39
C ALA A 289 -7.97 -13.70 -17.61
N PHE A 290 -6.77 -14.00 -17.14
CA PHE A 290 -5.55 -13.25 -17.49
C PHE A 290 -5.19 -13.36 -18.97
N GLY A 291 -5.60 -14.44 -19.66
CA GLY A 291 -5.33 -14.67 -21.08
C GLY A 291 -3.84 -14.69 -21.39
N GLY A 292 -3.42 -13.98 -22.44
CA GLY A 292 -2.00 -13.91 -22.84
C GLY A 292 -1.05 -13.35 -21.76
N ARG A 293 -1.57 -12.61 -20.78
CA ARG A 293 -0.78 -12.09 -19.65
C ARG A 293 -0.44 -13.15 -18.59
N ALA A 294 -1.17 -14.27 -18.57
CA ALA A 294 -0.88 -15.38 -17.67
C ALA A 294 0.55 -15.91 -17.79
N ARG A 295 1.15 -15.80 -18.98
CA ARG A 295 2.55 -16.23 -19.24
C ARG A 295 3.59 -15.43 -18.46
N ALA A 296 3.23 -14.27 -17.94
CA ALA A 296 4.12 -13.41 -17.15
C ALA A 296 3.94 -13.61 -15.64
N LEU A 297 2.98 -14.45 -15.22
CA LEU A 297 2.77 -14.81 -13.83
C LEU A 297 3.80 -15.88 -13.44
N GLU A 298 4.63 -15.57 -12.47
CA GLU A 298 5.62 -16.51 -11.91
C GLU A 298 5.02 -17.15 -10.66
N PRO A 299 4.79 -18.49 -10.66
CA PRO A 299 4.26 -19.18 -9.48
C PRO A 299 5.22 -19.02 -8.29
N MET A 300 4.65 -18.81 -7.11
CA MET A 300 5.38 -18.82 -5.85
C MET A 300 5.20 -20.19 -5.19
N THR A 301 6.28 -20.95 -5.11
CA THR A 301 6.34 -22.26 -4.47
C THR A 301 7.05 -22.19 -3.13
#